data_24a6358fe1fe75461d349c817f77c71d
#
_entry.id   24a6358fe1fe75461d349c817f77c71d
#
_cell.length_a   1.000
_cell.length_b   1.000
_cell.length_c   1.000
_cell.angle_alpha   90.00
_cell.angle_beta   90.00
_cell.angle_gamma   90.00
#
_symmetry.space_group_name_H-M   'P 1'
#
loop_
_entity.id
_entity.type
_entity.pdbx_description
1 polymer ?
#
loop_
_entity_poly.entity_id
_entity_poly.type
_entity_poly.pdbx_seq_one_letter_code
_entity_poly.pdbx_strand_id
1 'polypeptide(L)'
;MTAQRASMICPTLAWVTPVFARPCLVRPPVLQPGGKVAILSPSWAGPGVFPHVQDLGLKRLREHLQLEPVQCPTTRKTGATPQERAADIHAAFADPEITAIMASIGGSDQLKVRRYLDPVVLQANPKAFFGYSDNTNLLVCLWNLGIIGFCGGSTMVHLARPGRLHPTTLESMHRAQFEPGEVQLSPVVEMTDENPSWEDPTASEVEMPMRPEPGWTCAGEQRSVTGPTWGGCLEIVDMHLRAGTHLLAPACMPGASCCLRPLRRCPARSTSAGR
;
A
#
# COMPACT_ATOMS: atom_id res chain seq x y z
N MET A 1 -57.36 -14.06 29.21
CA MET A 1 -55.91 -14.33 29.25
C MET A 1 -55.31 -13.92 27.93
N THR A 2 -54.86 -12.68 27.84
CA THR A 2 -54.30 -12.04 26.62
C THR A 2 -52.77 -12.11 26.72
N ALA A 3 -52.14 -12.85 25.78
CA ALA A 3 -50.70 -12.95 25.68
C ALA A 3 -50.14 -11.68 25.02
N GLN A 4 -49.38 -10.92 25.79
CA GLN A 4 -48.59 -9.79 25.32
C GLN A 4 -47.34 -10.28 24.59
N ARG A 5 -47.24 -10.01 23.30
CA ARG A 5 -46.01 -10.21 22.52
C ARG A 5 -45.04 -9.07 22.86
N ALA A 6 -43.93 -9.41 23.51
CA ALA A 6 -42.79 -8.52 23.66
C ALA A 6 -42.08 -8.34 22.31
N SER A 7 -42.18 -7.14 21.73
CA SER A 7 -41.37 -6.75 20.57
C SER A 7 -39.99 -6.37 21.05
N MET A 8 -38.96 -7.21 20.76
CA MET A 8 -37.58 -6.82 20.87
C MET A 8 -37.23 -5.86 19.74
N ILE A 9 -37.15 -4.59 20.06
CA ILE A 9 -36.58 -3.56 19.18
C ILE A 9 -35.05 -3.72 19.30
N CYS A 10 -34.45 -4.26 18.26
CA CYS A 10 -33.00 -4.22 18.08
C CYS A 10 -32.59 -2.75 17.85
N PRO A 11 -31.73 -2.12 18.64
CA PRO A 11 -31.27 -0.79 18.35
C PRO A 11 -30.38 -0.86 17.12
N THR A 12 -30.92 -0.49 15.96
CA THR A 12 -30.11 -0.17 14.78
C THR A 12 -29.21 0.99 15.18
N LEU A 13 -27.93 0.69 15.43
CA LEU A 13 -26.86 1.69 15.43
C LEU A 13 -26.88 2.35 14.04
N ALA A 14 -27.59 3.45 13.95
CA ALA A 14 -27.50 4.34 12.80
C ALA A 14 -26.08 4.89 12.80
N TRP A 15 -25.24 4.35 11.93
CA TRP A 15 -24.01 5.00 11.54
C TRP A 15 -24.42 6.30 10.85
N VAL A 16 -24.52 7.38 11.63
CA VAL A 16 -24.57 8.72 11.09
C VAL A 16 -23.23 8.91 10.39
N THR A 17 -23.19 8.66 9.09
CA THR A 17 -22.10 9.12 8.24
C THR A 17 -22.09 10.64 8.37
N PRO A 18 -21.09 11.25 9.02
CA PRO A 18 -20.99 12.69 8.99
C PRO A 18 -20.84 13.07 7.50
N VAL A 19 -21.63 14.05 7.07
CA VAL A 19 -21.42 14.70 5.78
C VAL A 19 -20.07 15.42 5.89
N PHE A 20 -18.98 14.71 5.58
CA PHE A 20 -17.67 15.30 5.57
C PHE A 20 -17.63 16.33 4.44
N ALA A 21 -17.51 17.59 4.79
CA ALA A 21 -16.87 18.57 3.93
C ALA A 21 -15.59 17.93 3.41
N ARG A 22 -15.20 18.21 2.14
CA ARG A 22 -13.99 17.64 1.51
C ARG A 22 -12.86 17.62 2.54
N PRO A 23 -12.27 16.49 2.89
CA PRO A 23 -11.09 16.51 3.74
C PRO A 23 -10.05 17.37 3.02
N CYS A 24 -9.54 18.39 3.69
CA CYS A 24 -8.37 19.11 3.20
C CYS A 24 -7.26 18.07 3.15
N LEU A 25 -6.80 17.71 1.93
CA LEU A 25 -5.78 16.70 1.77
C LEU A 25 -4.45 17.23 2.31
N VAL A 26 -3.92 16.57 3.31
CA VAL A 26 -2.61 16.84 3.89
C VAL A 26 -1.59 15.97 3.17
N ARG A 27 -0.62 16.61 2.51
CA ARG A 27 0.58 15.92 2.03
C ARG A 27 1.56 15.85 3.21
N PRO A 28 1.93 14.64 3.65
CA PRO A 28 2.98 14.50 4.67
C PRO A 28 4.29 15.13 4.21
N PRO A 29 5.15 15.57 5.15
CA PRO A 29 6.45 16.15 4.82
C PRO A 29 7.31 15.19 3.97
N VAL A 30 8.14 15.74 3.10
CA VAL A 30 9.17 14.97 2.39
C VAL A 30 10.24 14.48 3.36
N LEU A 31 10.82 13.33 3.03
CA LEU A 31 11.85 12.73 3.86
C LEU A 31 13.18 13.46 3.73
N GLN A 32 14.07 13.20 4.66
CA GLN A 32 15.43 13.66 4.63
C GLN A 32 16.39 12.46 4.75
N PRO A 33 17.59 12.52 4.17
CA PRO A 33 18.60 11.49 4.41
C PRO A 33 18.82 11.25 5.92
N GLY A 34 18.95 10.00 6.32
CA GLY A 34 19.01 9.58 7.72
C GLY A 34 17.66 9.46 8.42
N GLY A 35 16.56 9.81 7.74
CA GLY A 35 15.20 9.68 8.29
C GLY A 35 14.84 8.24 8.61
N LYS A 36 14.18 8.02 9.75
CA LYS A 36 13.70 6.68 10.17
C LYS A 36 12.41 6.32 9.46
N VAL A 37 12.38 5.14 8.87
CA VAL A 37 11.21 4.59 8.17
C VAL A 37 10.73 3.33 8.88
N ALA A 38 9.52 3.38 9.44
CA ALA A 38 8.91 2.18 10.01
C ALA A 38 8.56 1.18 8.90
N ILE A 39 9.03 -0.05 9.07
CA ILE A 39 8.72 -1.15 8.15
C ILE A 39 7.65 -2.01 8.80
N LEU A 40 6.51 -2.12 8.14
CA LEU A 40 5.33 -2.84 8.60
C LEU A 40 5.00 -4.03 7.69
N SER A 41 4.41 -5.05 8.28
CA SER A 41 3.73 -6.14 7.55
C SER A 41 2.23 -6.12 7.86
N PRO A 42 1.48 -5.11 7.37
CA PRO A 42 0.09 -4.93 7.77
C PRO A 42 -0.86 -5.94 7.13
N SER A 43 -0.39 -6.64 6.08
CA SER A 43 -1.13 -7.68 5.36
C SER A 43 -0.55 -9.06 5.67
N TRP A 44 0.65 -9.33 5.18
CA TRP A 44 1.32 -10.62 5.32
C TRP A 44 2.76 -10.42 5.81
N ALA A 45 3.16 -11.24 6.79
CA ALA A 45 4.51 -11.21 7.33
C ALA A 45 5.51 -11.97 6.45
N GLY A 46 5.58 -11.63 5.16
CA GLY A 46 6.56 -12.16 4.22
C GLY A 46 8.01 -12.10 4.72
N PRO A 47 8.41 -11.03 5.45
CA PRO A 47 9.73 -10.96 6.09
C PRO A 47 10.05 -12.08 7.07
N GLY A 48 9.05 -12.70 7.68
CA GLY A 48 9.23 -13.84 8.57
C GLY A 48 9.39 -15.17 7.81
N VAL A 49 8.86 -15.25 6.58
CA VAL A 49 8.95 -16.44 5.72
C VAL A 49 10.23 -16.39 4.87
N PHE A 50 10.56 -15.23 4.33
CA PHE A 50 11.72 -15.00 3.46
C PHE A 50 12.61 -13.88 4.02
N PRO A 51 13.32 -14.14 5.14
CA PRO A 51 14.10 -13.12 5.83
C PRO A 51 15.23 -12.54 4.97
N HIS A 52 15.88 -13.35 4.14
CA HIS A 52 16.96 -12.91 3.23
C HIS A 52 16.47 -11.88 2.19
N VAL A 53 15.24 -12.05 1.67
CA VAL A 53 14.63 -11.06 0.75
C VAL A 53 14.39 -9.74 1.46
N GLN A 54 13.84 -9.80 2.68
CA GLN A 54 13.65 -8.60 3.49
C GLN A 54 14.97 -7.91 3.81
N ASP A 55 16.00 -8.67 4.21
CA ASP A 55 17.31 -8.14 4.58
C ASP A 55 17.97 -7.42 3.39
N LEU A 56 17.85 -7.97 2.18
CA LEU A 56 18.29 -7.31 0.96
C LEU A 56 17.54 -5.98 0.75
N GLY A 57 16.21 -5.96 0.91
CA GLY A 57 15.41 -4.75 0.79
C GLY A 57 15.81 -3.68 1.79
N LEU A 58 16.04 -4.04 3.05
CA LEU A 58 16.48 -3.11 4.10
C LEU A 58 17.90 -2.57 3.84
N LYS A 59 18.80 -3.43 3.39
CA LYS A 59 20.16 -3.02 2.96
C LYS A 59 20.06 -1.95 1.88
N ARG A 60 19.30 -2.21 0.82
CA ARG A 60 19.17 -1.29 -0.30
C ARG A 60 18.43 0.00 0.05
N LEU A 61 17.50 -0.03 1.00
CA LEU A 61 16.87 1.18 1.54
C LEU A 61 17.91 2.12 2.14
N ARG A 62 18.88 1.58 2.89
CA ARG A 62 19.99 2.38 3.43
C ARG A 62 20.94 2.86 2.35
N GLU A 63 21.36 1.97 1.47
CA GLU A 63 22.43 2.24 0.48
C GLU A 63 21.97 3.21 -0.62
N HIS A 64 20.74 3.07 -1.10
CA HIS A 64 20.27 3.83 -2.26
C HIS A 64 19.36 5.01 -1.91
N LEU A 65 18.65 4.93 -0.79
CA LEU A 65 17.72 5.99 -0.36
C LEU A 65 18.20 6.69 0.92
N GLN A 66 19.30 6.23 1.52
CA GLN A 66 19.87 6.83 2.74
C GLN A 66 18.86 6.96 3.88
N LEU A 67 17.93 6.01 3.99
CA LEU A 67 16.90 5.98 5.04
C LEU A 67 17.19 4.86 6.02
N GLU A 68 16.86 5.07 7.30
CA GLU A 68 17.08 4.08 8.35
C GLU A 68 15.80 3.27 8.61
N PRO A 69 15.74 1.99 8.21
CA PRO A 69 14.58 1.15 8.46
C PRO A 69 14.48 0.72 9.92
N VAL A 70 13.31 0.92 10.50
CA VAL A 70 12.93 0.47 11.84
C VAL A 70 11.84 -0.59 11.68
N GLN A 71 12.17 -1.86 11.93
CA GLN A 71 11.18 -2.92 11.86
C GLN A 71 10.29 -2.92 13.09
N CYS A 72 8.97 -2.94 12.89
CA CYS A 72 7.99 -3.04 13.98
C CYS A 72 7.88 -4.48 14.50
N PRO A 73 7.34 -4.68 15.71
CA PRO A 73 7.26 -6.00 16.36
C PRO A 73 6.63 -7.11 15.49
N THR A 74 5.60 -6.78 14.72
CA THR A 74 4.92 -7.79 13.87
C THR A 74 5.51 -7.92 12.47
N THR A 75 6.53 -7.14 12.10
CA THR A 75 7.09 -7.15 10.72
C THR A 75 7.49 -8.55 10.28
N ARG A 76 8.15 -9.33 11.14
CA ARG A 76 8.57 -10.72 10.85
C ARG A 76 7.72 -11.77 11.57
N LYS A 77 6.67 -11.36 12.27
CA LYS A 77 5.83 -12.28 13.05
C LYS A 77 4.76 -12.91 12.17
N THR A 78 4.99 -14.15 11.72
CA THR A 78 3.96 -14.95 11.08
C THR A 78 2.82 -15.23 12.07
N GLY A 79 1.56 -15.13 11.60
CA GLY A 79 0.40 -15.34 12.46
C GLY A 79 0.09 -14.18 13.42
N ALA A 80 0.70 -13.01 13.25
CA ALA A 80 0.29 -11.82 14.00
C ALA A 80 -1.20 -11.52 13.81
N THR A 81 -1.89 -11.25 14.89
CA THR A 81 -3.32 -10.92 14.87
C THR A 81 -3.57 -9.57 14.20
N PRO A 82 -4.78 -9.32 13.69
CA PRO A 82 -5.14 -8.00 13.16
C PRO A 82 -4.97 -6.87 14.19
N GLN A 83 -5.20 -7.13 15.47
CA GLN A 83 -5.02 -6.17 16.56
C GLN A 83 -3.55 -5.80 16.77
N GLU A 84 -2.65 -6.79 16.77
CA GLU A 84 -1.21 -6.56 16.90
C GLU A 84 -0.67 -5.75 15.73
N ARG A 85 -1.12 -6.06 14.51
CA ARG A 85 -0.74 -5.29 13.31
C ARG A 85 -1.28 -3.86 13.32
N ALA A 86 -2.49 -3.65 13.85
CA ALA A 86 -3.04 -2.31 14.05
C ALA A 86 -2.25 -1.53 15.11
N ALA A 87 -1.82 -2.18 16.18
CA ALA A 87 -0.98 -1.55 17.21
C ALA A 87 0.35 -1.08 16.64
N ASP A 88 1.01 -1.86 15.77
CA ASP A 88 2.22 -1.44 15.08
C ASP A 88 1.99 -0.23 14.16
N ILE A 89 0.85 -0.19 13.45
CA ILE A 89 0.49 0.96 12.63
C ILE A 89 0.34 2.21 13.52
N HIS A 90 -0.39 2.11 14.63
CA HIS A 90 -0.58 3.23 15.56
C HIS A 90 0.75 3.70 16.15
N ALA A 91 1.60 2.77 16.59
CA ALA A 91 2.91 3.10 17.13
C ALA A 91 3.78 3.83 16.10
N ALA A 92 3.81 3.35 14.84
CA ALA A 92 4.56 3.98 13.77
C ALA A 92 4.04 5.38 13.42
N PHE A 93 2.71 5.59 13.45
CA PHE A 93 2.15 6.93 13.24
C PHE A 93 2.39 7.87 14.42
N ALA A 94 2.32 7.37 15.66
CA ALA A 94 2.46 8.19 16.87
C ALA A 94 3.92 8.54 17.21
N ASP A 95 4.89 7.71 16.80
CA ASP A 95 6.31 7.91 17.12
C ASP A 95 6.89 9.12 16.35
N PRO A 96 7.31 10.22 17.03
CA PRO A 96 7.86 11.39 16.39
C PRO A 96 9.20 11.14 15.67
N GLU A 97 9.92 10.08 16.02
CA GLU A 97 11.19 9.72 15.38
C GLU A 97 10.97 9.07 14.00
N ILE A 98 9.79 8.51 13.76
CA ILE A 98 9.44 7.91 12.48
C ILE A 98 8.97 8.98 11.50
N THR A 99 9.66 9.12 10.38
CA THR A 99 9.36 10.13 9.36
C THR A 99 8.45 9.60 8.24
N ALA A 100 8.48 8.28 7.99
CA ALA A 100 7.61 7.62 7.02
C ALA A 100 7.36 6.16 7.41
N ILE A 101 6.43 5.54 6.70
CA ILE A 101 6.03 4.15 6.91
C ILE A 101 6.04 3.45 5.56
N MET A 102 6.66 2.27 5.50
CA MET A 102 6.69 1.45 4.28
C MET A 102 6.20 0.04 4.57
N ALA A 103 5.27 -0.45 3.76
CA ALA A 103 4.86 -1.84 3.83
C ALA A 103 5.97 -2.76 3.29
N SER A 104 6.21 -3.87 3.98
CA SER A 104 7.17 -4.88 3.51
C SER A 104 6.71 -5.52 2.20
N ILE A 105 5.43 -5.86 2.15
CA ILE A 105 4.76 -6.48 1.00
C ILE A 105 3.23 -6.30 1.14
N GLY A 106 2.48 -6.67 0.10
CA GLY A 106 1.03 -6.83 0.14
C GLY A 106 0.60 -8.12 0.85
N GLY A 107 -0.52 -8.68 0.41
CA GLY A 107 -1.13 -9.90 0.96
C GLY A 107 -2.62 -9.95 0.64
N SER A 108 -3.41 -10.47 1.59
CA SER A 108 -4.86 -10.59 1.42
C SER A 108 -5.66 -10.39 2.71
N ASP A 109 -5.02 -9.89 3.77
CA ASP A 109 -5.55 -9.93 5.14
C ASP A 109 -5.67 -8.57 5.82
N GLN A 110 -5.25 -7.48 5.15
CA GLN A 110 -5.22 -6.14 5.74
C GLN A 110 -6.63 -5.60 6.03
N LEU A 111 -7.65 -6.02 5.28
CA LEU A 111 -9.03 -5.62 5.55
C LEU A 111 -9.45 -5.90 6.99
N LYS A 112 -8.95 -7.01 7.58
CA LYS A 112 -9.22 -7.39 8.98
C LYS A 112 -8.59 -6.41 9.99
N VAL A 113 -7.48 -5.77 9.62
CA VAL A 113 -6.76 -4.80 10.46
C VAL A 113 -7.54 -3.49 10.57
N ARG A 114 -8.20 -3.08 9.49
CA ARG A 114 -8.83 -1.77 9.36
C ARG A 114 -9.80 -1.43 10.51
N ARG A 115 -10.59 -2.37 10.98
CA ARG A 115 -11.58 -2.15 12.06
C ARG A 115 -10.96 -1.82 13.42
N TYR A 116 -9.66 -2.04 13.58
CA TYR A 116 -8.90 -1.74 14.80
C TYR A 116 -8.09 -0.46 14.68
N LEU A 117 -8.12 0.21 13.50
CA LEU A 117 -7.43 1.48 13.33
C LEU A 117 -8.17 2.61 14.03
N ASP A 118 -7.44 3.40 14.81
CA ASP A 118 -7.94 4.62 15.43
C ASP A 118 -7.70 5.82 14.50
N PRO A 119 -8.75 6.40 13.92
CA PRO A 119 -8.61 7.55 13.05
C PRO A 119 -8.01 8.77 13.73
N VAL A 120 -8.20 8.93 15.04
CA VAL A 120 -7.67 10.08 15.79
C VAL A 120 -6.14 10.03 15.83
N VAL A 121 -5.56 8.85 16.09
CA VAL A 121 -4.10 8.67 16.09
C VAL A 121 -3.51 8.98 14.73
N LEU A 122 -4.13 8.47 13.65
CA LEU A 122 -3.65 8.66 12.28
C LEU A 122 -3.74 10.14 11.86
N GLN A 123 -4.86 10.81 12.13
CA GLN A 123 -5.07 12.22 11.77
C GLN A 123 -4.20 13.18 12.57
N ALA A 124 -3.91 12.86 13.84
CA ALA A 124 -3.03 13.70 14.67
C ALA A 124 -1.57 13.65 14.22
N ASN A 125 -1.16 12.58 13.50
CA ASN A 125 0.23 12.34 13.14
C ASN A 125 0.37 11.96 11.66
N PRO A 126 -0.02 12.81 10.69
CA PRO A 126 0.00 12.45 9.28
C PRO A 126 1.42 12.14 8.80
N LYS A 127 1.64 10.92 8.32
CA LYS A 127 2.92 10.44 7.79
C LYS A 127 2.77 9.84 6.40
N ALA A 128 3.83 9.91 5.61
CA ALA A 128 3.90 9.25 4.32
C ALA A 128 3.84 7.73 4.50
N PHE A 129 2.83 7.11 3.91
CA PHE A 129 2.70 5.65 3.86
C PHE A 129 2.91 5.17 2.43
N PHE A 130 3.87 4.26 2.25
CA PHE A 130 4.21 3.62 0.98
C PHE A 130 3.73 2.17 0.99
N GLY A 131 2.89 1.82 0.02
CA GLY A 131 2.36 0.47 -0.11
C GLY A 131 1.46 0.33 -1.34
N TYR A 132 1.16 -0.90 -1.73
CA TYR A 132 0.28 -1.21 -2.86
C TYR A 132 -0.34 -2.61 -2.69
N SER A 133 -1.09 -3.09 -3.67
CA SER A 133 -1.80 -4.36 -3.60
C SER A 133 -2.80 -4.34 -2.42
N ASP A 134 -2.79 -5.31 -1.52
CA ASP A 134 -3.68 -5.35 -0.35
C ASP A 134 -3.55 -4.11 0.56
N ASN A 135 -2.39 -3.42 0.53
CA ASN A 135 -2.20 -2.16 1.25
C ASN A 135 -3.11 -1.01 0.75
N THR A 136 -3.82 -1.20 -0.36
CA THR A 136 -4.89 -0.31 -0.80
C THR A 136 -5.94 -0.10 0.29
N ASN A 137 -6.19 -1.10 1.15
CA ASN A 137 -7.08 -0.96 2.30
C ASN A 137 -6.66 0.18 3.24
N LEU A 138 -5.36 0.29 3.55
CA LEU A 138 -4.84 1.39 4.38
C LEU A 138 -4.77 2.70 3.59
N LEU A 139 -4.37 2.67 2.32
CA LEU A 139 -4.35 3.86 1.46
C LEU A 139 -5.74 4.51 1.36
N VAL A 140 -6.79 3.72 1.16
CA VAL A 140 -8.18 4.21 1.16
C VAL A 140 -8.59 4.74 2.53
N CYS A 141 -8.15 4.11 3.62
CA CYS A 141 -8.37 4.60 4.97
C CYS A 141 -7.75 5.98 5.18
N LEU A 142 -6.48 6.13 4.84
CA LEU A 142 -5.74 7.40 4.95
C LEU A 142 -6.37 8.49 4.08
N TRP A 143 -6.74 8.16 2.84
CA TRP A 143 -7.45 9.08 1.97
C TRP A 143 -8.75 9.62 2.60
N ASN A 144 -9.55 8.73 3.18
CA ASN A 144 -10.80 9.11 3.87
C ASN A 144 -10.53 10.01 5.09
N LEU A 145 -9.35 9.91 5.69
CA LEU A 145 -8.91 10.77 6.78
C LEU A 145 -8.24 12.07 6.31
N GLY A 146 -8.16 12.30 5.01
CA GLY A 146 -7.51 13.47 4.42
C GLY A 146 -5.99 13.38 4.35
N ILE A 147 -5.39 12.20 4.49
CA ILE A 147 -3.95 11.99 4.45
C ILE A 147 -3.56 11.39 3.10
N ILE A 148 -2.64 12.05 2.39
CA ILE A 148 -2.12 11.54 1.13
C ILE A 148 -1.18 10.37 1.40
N GLY A 149 -1.51 9.20 0.82
CA GLY A 149 -0.65 8.03 0.79
C GLY A 149 -0.02 7.83 -0.59
N PHE A 150 1.00 7.00 -0.67
CA PHE A 150 1.76 6.72 -1.88
C PHE A 150 1.53 5.28 -2.33
N CYS A 151 0.88 5.12 -3.48
CA CYS A 151 0.62 3.81 -4.06
C CYS A 151 1.88 3.29 -4.77
N GLY A 152 2.65 2.48 -4.10
CA GLY A 152 3.92 1.93 -4.57
C GLY A 152 4.93 1.78 -3.44
N GLY A 153 6.09 1.28 -3.78
CA GLY A 153 7.15 1.03 -2.81
C GLY A 153 6.87 -0.18 -1.91
N SER A 154 7.86 -1.02 -1.73
CA SER A 154 7.88 -2.08 -0.72
C SER A 154 9.31 -2.58 -0.57
N THR A 155 9.65 -3.10 0.60
CA THR A 155 11.00 -3.62 0.82
C THR A 155 11.24 -4.91 0.06
N MET A 156 10.27 -5.83 0.02
CA MET A 156 10.46 -7.17 -0.53
C MET A 156 10.31 -7.28 -2.05
N VAL A 157 9.59 -6.35 -2.71
CA VAL A 157 9.37 -6.43 -4.16
C VAL A 157 10.21 -5.41 -4.91
N HIS A 158 10.09 -4.14 -4.53
CA HIS A 158 10.79 -3.07 -5.25
C HIS A 158 12.26 -2.99 -4.87
N LEU A 159 12.56 -2.94 -3.58
CA LEU A 159 13.94 -2.83 -3.11
C LEU A 159 14.68 -4.17 -3.16
N ALA A 160 14.02 -5.29 -2.85
CA ALA A 160 14.63 -6.62 -2.94
C ALA A 160 14.48 -7.29 -4.32
N ARG A 161 14.22 -6.52 -5.37
CA ARG A 161 14.22 -7.05 -6.73
C ARG A 161 15.51 -7.84 -7.01
N PRO A 162 15.44 -9.05 -7.63
CA PRO A 162 16.62 -9.79 -8.03
C PRO A 162 17.55 -8.98 -8.95
N GLY A 163 18.83 -9.24 -8.87
CA GLY A 163 19.87 -8.49 -9.56
C GLY A 163 19.94 -7.04 -9.06
N ARG A 164 20.24 -6.10 -9.94
CA ARG A 164 20.31 -4.67 -9.61
C ARG A 164 18.94 -4.02 -9.50
N LEU A 165 18.84 -2.94 -8.73
CA LEU A 165 17.65 -2.08 -8.74
C LEU A 165 17.45 -1.46 -10.11
N HIS A 166 16.21 -1.49 -10.59
CA HIS A 166 15.88 -0.83 -11.85
C HIS A 166 15.96 0.70 -11.68
N PRO A 167 16.71 1.42 -12.54
CA PRO A 167 16.93 2.87 -12.37
C PRO A 167 15.64 3.67 -12.26
N THR A 168 14.66 3.40 -13.15
CA THR A 168 13.35 4.09 -13.12
C THR A 168 12.58 3.84 -11.83
N THR A 169 12.67 2.63 -11.26
CA THR A 169 12.03 2.33 -9.97
C THR A 169 12.68 3.14 -8.85
N LEU A 170 14.01 3.17 -8.81
CA LEU A 170 14.76 3.91 -7.81
C LEU A 170 14.49 5.42 -7.92
N GLU A 171 14.52 5.95 -9.14
CA GLU A 171 14.22 7.36 -9.40
C GLU A 171 12.78 7.72 -8.98
N SER A 172 11.80 6.88 -9.31
CA SER A 172 10.40 7.11 -8.92
C SER A 172 10.23 7.09 -7.41
N MET A 173 10.90 6.17 -6.71
CA MET A 173 10.89 6.12 -5.25
C MET A 173 11.57 7.34 -4.64
N HIS A 174 12.70 7.76 -5.19
CA HIS A 174 13.42 8.95 -4.73
C HIS A 174 12.55 10.21 -4.86
N ARG A 175 11.96 10.43 -6.02
CA ARG A 175 11.06 11.58 -6.26
C ARG A 175 9.87 11.59 -5.31
N ALA A 176 9.22 10.44 -5.11
CA ALA A 176 8.07 10.35 -4.21
C ALA A 176 8.41 10.66 -2.76
N GLN A 177 9.64 10.36 -2.33
CA GLN A 177 10.09 10.46 -0.94
C GLN A 177 10.73 11.80 -0.62
N PHE A 178 11.54 12.36 -1.53
CA PHE A 178 12.41 13.48 -1.22
C PHE A 178 12.07 14.78 -1.97
N GLU A 179 11.30 14.73 -3.07
CA GLU A 179 11.03 15.91 -3.87
C GLU A 179 9.69 16.57 -3.48
N PRO A 180 9.70 17.83 -3.03
CA PRO A 180 8.49 18.61 -2.87
C PRO A 180 8.05 19.15 -4.23
N GLY A 181 6.77 19.11 -4.55
CA GLY A 181 6.25 19.76 -5.74
C GLY A 181 5.73 18.81 -6.82
N GLU A 182 5.72 19.25 -8.06
CA GLU A 182 5.17 18.54 -9.20
C GLU A 182 6.19 17.53 -9.74
N VAL A 183 5.71 16.33 -10.02
CA VAL A 183 6.51 15.27 -10.63
C VAL A 183 5.81 14.84 -11.91
N GLN A 184 6.51 14.95 -13.02
CA GLN A 184 6.04 14.40 -14.29
C GLN A 184 6.31 12.89 -14.31
N LEU A 185 5.25 12.11 -14.44
CA LEU A 185 5.36 10.67 -14.66
C LEU A 185 5.60 10.40 -16.14
N SER A 186 6.51 9.49 -16.42
CA SER A 186 6.79 9.01 -17.77
C SER A 186 6.57 7.49 -17.84
N PRO A 187 6.17 6.96 -19.02
CA PRO A 187 6.09 5.52 -19.20
C PRO A 187 7.49 4.90 -19.05
N VAL A 188 7.55 3.69 -18.51
CA VAL A 188 8.78 2.91 -18.50
C VAL A 188 9.07 2.41 -19.91
N VAL A 189 10.36 2.25 -20.23
CA VAL A 189 10.79 1.80 -21.58
C VAL A 189 11.02 0.30 -21.64
N GLU A 190 11.14 -0.35 -20.48
CA GLU A 190 11.38 -1.79 -20.39
C GLU A 190 10.72 -2.38 -19.14
N MET A 191 10.42 -3.64 -19.19
CA MET A 191 9.79 -4.39 -18.11
C MET A 191 10.23 -5.85 -18.09
N THR A 192 9.92 -6.55 -17.00
CA THR A 192 10.06 -8.01 -16.91
C THR A 192 8.81 -8.62 -16.32
N ASP A 193 8.45 -9.81 -16.78
CA ASP A 193 7.43 -10.67 -16.15
C ASP A 193 8.06 -11.81 -15.34
N GLU A 194 9.38 -11.91 -15.35
CA GLU A 194 10.11 -12.91 -14.58
C GLU A 194 10.02 -12.59 -13.09
N ASN A 195 9.84 -13.64 -12.31
CA ASN A 195 9.75 -13.55 -10.86
C ASN A 195 10.37 -14.82 -10.23
N PRO A 196 11.69 -14.83 -10.01
CA PRO A 196 12.37 -15.95 -9.39
C PRO A 196 11.78 -16.30 -8.03
N SER A 197 11.89 -17.58 -7.65
CA SER A 197 11.37 -18.04 -6.38
C SER A 197 12.15 -17.43 -5.21
N TRP A 198 11.46 -16.92 -4.23
CA TRP A 198 12.06 -16.46 -2.98
C TRP A 198 12.53 -17.62 -2.08
N GLU A 199 12.19 -18.86 -2.40
CA GLU A 199 12.70 -20.04 -1.71
C GLU A 199 14.18 -20.29 -2.00
N ASP A 200 14.68 -19.79 -3.13
CA ASP A 200 16.08 -19.85 -3.51
C ASP A 200 16.80 -18.55 -3.15
N PRO A 201 17.65 -18.55 -2.11
CA PRO A 201 18.42 -17.35 -1.73
C PRO A 201 19.34 -16.83 -2.83
N THR A 202 19.80 -17.69 -3.73
CA THR A 202 20.71 -17.30 -4.83
C THR A 202 19.96 -16.57 -5.95
N ALA A 203 18.64 -16.71 -6.03
CA ALA A 203 17.81 -16.03 -7.01
C ALA A 203 17.92 -14.50 -6.91
N SER A 204 18.29 -13.96 -5.74
CA SER A 204 18.49 -12.53 -5.55
C SER A 204 19.69 -11.97 -6.34
N GLU A 205 20.63 -12.80 -6.75
CA GLU A 205 21.84 -12.40 -7.50
C GLU A 205 21.61 -12.43 -9.02
N VAL A 206 20.50 -13.03 -9.47
CA VAL A 206 20.22 -13.22 -10.90
C VAL A 206 19.71 -11.92 -11.51
N GLU A 207 20.37 -11.42 -12.55
CA GLU A 207 19.87 -10.31 -13.33
C GLU A 207 18.59 -10.71 -14.07
N MET A 208 17.56 -9.85 -13.98
CA MET A 208 16.27 -10.11 -14.59
C MET A 208 16.31 -9.78 -16.08
N PRO A 209 15.88 -10.71 -16.96
CA PRO A 209 15.76 -10.41 -18.37
C PRO A 209 14.70 -9.30 -18.56
N MET A 210 15.07 -8.27 -19.31
CA MET A 210 14.20 -7.14 -19.59
C MET A 210 13.71 -7.21 -21.04
N ARG A 211 12.49 -6.78 -21.28
CA ARG A 211 11.91 -6.62 -22.61
C ARG A 211 11.34 -5.21 -22.79
N PRO A 212 11.29 -4.70 -24.03
CA PRO A 212 10.70 -3.40 -24.29
C PRO A 212 9.24 -3.32 -23.80
N GLU A 213 8.87 -2.18 -23.24
CA GLU A 213 7.49 -1.84 -22.84
C GLU A 213 6.98 -0.79 -23.84
N PRO A 214 5.83 -1.03 -24.52
CA PRO A 214 5.31 -0.10 -25.54
C PRO A 214 4.81 1.22 -24.95
N GLY A 215 4.79 1.35 -23.65
CA GLY A 215 4.31 2.55 -22.96
C GLY A 215 2.81 2.55 -22.69
N TRP A 216 2.27 3.74 -22.43
CA TRP A 216 0.86 3.88 -22.08
C TRP A 216 -0.03 3.87 -23.30
N THR A 217 -1.14 3.15 -23.22
CA THR A 217 -2.21 3.21 -24.21
C THR A 217 -3.35 4.06 -23.66
N CYS A 218 -3.70 5.13 -24.39
CA CYS A 218 -4.83 5.97 -24.03
C CYS A 218 -6.04 5.60 -24.91
N ALA A 219 -7.20 5.52 -24.28
CA ALA A 219 -8.46 5.28 -24.96
C ALA A 219 -9.47 6.37 -24.59
N GLY A 220 -10.36 6.70 -25.54
CA GLY A 220 -11.38 7.73 -25.37
C GLY A 220 -10.94 9.12 -25.85
N GLU A 221 -11.73 10.12 -25.49
CA GLU A 221 -11.47 11.51 -25.86
C GLU A 221 -10.25 12.07 -25.14
N GLN A 222 -9.35 12.70 -25.88
CA GLN A 222 -8.18 13.36 -25.29
C GLN A 222 -8.60 14.65 -24.61
N ARG A 223 -8.39 14.71 -23.30
CA ARG A 223 -8.64 15.91 -22.49
C ARG A 223 -7.67 16.00 -21.32
N SER A 224 -7.34 17.21 -20.96
CA SER A 224 -6.61 17.47 -19.71
C SER A 224 -7.58 17.52 -18.55
N VAL A 225 -7.23 16.82 -17.46
CA VAL A 225 -8.00 16.81 -16.22
C VAL A 225 -7.06 17.18 -15.07
N THR A 226 -7.49 18.10 -14.22
CA THR A 226 -6.76 18.48 -13.00
C THR A 226 -7.59 18.09 -11.78
N GLY A 227 -6.98 17.35 -10.86
CA GLY A 227 -7.63 16.92 -9.63
C GLY A 227 -6.78 15.96 -8.82
N PRO A 228 -7.20 15.65 -7.58
CA PRO A 228 -6.54 14.62 -6.79
C PRO A 228 -6.61 13.26 -7.50
N THR A 229 -5.54 12.46 -7.40
CA THR A 229 -5.57 11.07 -7.86
C THR A 229 -6.09 10.17 -6.76
N TRP A 230 -6.96 9.24 -7.12
CA TRP A 230 -7.51 8.22 -6.24
C TRP A 230 -7.44 6.86 -6.93
N GLY A 231 -7.23 5.79 -6.18
CA GLY A 231 -7.20 4.45 -6.75
C GLY A 231 -6.40 3.47 -5.91
N GLY A 232 -5.85 2.46 -6.58
CA GLY A 232 -5.08 1.39 -5.96
C GLY A 232 -5.19 0.07 -6.71
N CYS A 233 -5.11 -1.04 -5.98
CA CYS A 233 -5.33 -2.38 -6.51
C CYS A 233 -6.80 -2.55 -6.90
N LEU A 234 -7.05 -2.90 -8.16
CA LEU A 234 -8.39 -3.03 -8.72
C LEU A 234 -9.24 -4.01 -7.93
N GLU A 235 -8.70 -5.15 -7.55
CA GLU A 235 -9.40 -6.20 -6.81
C GLU A 235 -9.83 -5.73 -5.42
N ILE A 236 -9.01 -4.94 -4.74
CA ILE A 236 -9.35 -4.37 -3.43
C ILE A 236 -10.41 -3.29 -3.58
N VAL A 237 -10.28 -2.43 -4.60
CA VAL A 237 -11.28 -1.40 -4.89
C VAL A 237 -12.62 -2.03 -5.25
N ASP A 238 -12.65 -3.05 -6.12
CA ASP A 238 -13.86 -3.79 -6.50
C ASP A 238 -14.53 -4.43 -5.27
N MET A 239 -13.73 -5.04 -4.38
CA MET A 239 -14.24 -5.61 -3.13
C MET A 239 -14.93 -4.55 -2.26
N HIS A 240 -14.33 -3.37 -2.11
CA HIS A 240 -14.93 -2.27 -1.35
C HIS A 240 -16.21 -1.75 -2.00
N LEU A 241 -16.23 -1.62 -3.33
CA LEU A 241 -17.42 -1.20 -4.09
C LEU A 241 -18.57 -2.21 -3.91
N ARG A 242 -18.30 -3.50 -4.05
CA ARG A 242 -19.30 -4.57 -3.87
C ARG A 242 -19.84 -4.64 -2.45
N ALA A 243 -18.97 -4.44 -1.47
CA ALA A 243 -19.36 -4.44 -0.07
C ALA A 243 -20.09 -3.17 0.36
N GLY A 244 -20.13 -2.12 -0.47
CA GLY A 244 -20.70 -0.81 -0.13
C GLY A 244 -20.00 -0.17 1.07
N THR A 245 -18.74 -0.49 1.30
CA THR A 245 -18.00 -0.08 2.50
C THR A 245 -16.75 0.69 2.14
N HIS A 246 -16.37 1.59 3.03
CA HIS A 246 -15.04 2.21 3.05
C HIS A 246 -14.69 3.17 1.90
N LEU A 247 -15.55 3.35 0.92
CA LEU A 247 -15.38 4.36 -0.11
C LEU A 247 -16.21 5.60 0.26
N LEU A 248 -15.62 6.76 0.06
CA LEU A 248 -16.38 8.00 0.13
C LEU A 248 -17.43 7.99 -1.00
N ALA A 249 -18.60 8.56 -0.71
CA ALA A 249 -19.61 8.74 -1.75
C ALA A 249 -19.01 9.55 -2.93
N PRO A 250 -19.43 9.28 -4.19
CA PRO A 250 -18.95 10.01 -5.36
C PRO A 250 -19.04 11.54 -5.24
N ALA A 251 -20.03 12.02 -4.48
CA ALA A 251 -20.19 13.45 -4.17
C ALA A 251 -19.02 14.03 -3.37
N CYS A 252 -18.26 13.20 -2.66
CA CYS A 252 -17.07 13.61 -1.91
C CYS A 252 -15.79 13.56 -2.74
N MET A 253 -15.86 13.09 -3.99
CA MET A 253 -14.72 12.95 -4.91
C MET A 253 -14.89 13.74 -6.22
N PRO A 254 -15.50 14.92 -6.28
CA PRO A 254 -15.65 15.62 -7.55
C PRO A 254 -14.28 16.03 -8.09
N GLY A 255 -14.01 15.65 -9.34
CA GLY A 255 -12.75 15.95 -10.04
C GLY A 255 -11.58 15.03 -9.65
N ALA A 256 -11.78 13.96 -8.89
CA ALA A 256 -10.72 12.97 -8.66
C ALA A 256 -10.50 12.11 -9.91
N SER A 257 -9.23 11.95 -10.28
CA SER A 257 -8.83 10.98 -11.31
C SER A 257 -8.64 9.61 -10.68
N CYS A 258 -9.33 8.60 -11.21
CA CYS A 258 -9.23 7.23 -10.71
C CYS A 258 -8.06 6.50 -11.37
N CYS A 259 -7.13 6.01 -10.55
CA CYS A 259 -6.01 5.17 -10.96
C CYS A 259 -6.19 3.76 -10.41
N LEU A 260 -6.53 2.81 -11.25
CA LEU A 260 -6.69 1.41 -10.87
C LEU A 260 -5.57 0.57 -11.48
N ARG A 261 -4.99 -0.31 -10.67
CA ARG A 261 -3.98 -1.27 -11.10
C ARG A 261 -4.45 -2.69 -10.77
N PRO A 262 -4.67 -3.56 -11.78
CA PRO A 262 -4.99 -4.96 -11.54
C PRO A 262 -3.76 -5.69 -10.96
N LEU A 263 -4.01 -6.69 -10.11
CA LEU A 263 -2.99 -7.67 -9.77
C LEU A 263 -2.71 -8.51 -11.04
N ARG A 264 -1.45 -8.53 -11.48
CA ARG A 264 -1.05 -9.50 -12.50
C ARG A 264 -1.15 -10.89 -11.86
N ARG A 265 -2.04 -11.73 -12.36
CA ARG A 265 -2.03 -13.16 -12.02
C ARG A 265 -0.75 -13.73 -12.59
N CYS A 266 0.11 -14.33 -11.74
CA CYS A 266 1.11 -15.27 -12.23
C CYS A 266 0.38 -16.32 -13.06
N PRO A 267 0.85 -16.64 -14.29
CA PRO A 267 0.28 -17.73 -15.05
C PRO A 267 0.34 -18.99 -14.18
N ALA A 268 -0.82 -19.63 -14.01
CA ALA A 268 -0.88 -20.89 -13.29
C ALA A 268 0.16 -21.83 -13.92
N ARG A 269 1.07 -22.38 -13.13
CA ARG A 269 1.97 -23.43 -13.60
C ARG A 269 1.11 -24.53 -14.14
N SER A 270 1.20 -24.80 -15.43
CA SER A 270 0.63 -26.01 -16.01
C SER A 270 1.33 -27.18 -15.35
N THR A 271 0.65 -27.85 -14.43
CA THR A 271 1.07 -29.17 -13.98
C THR A 271 0.92 -30.09 -15.18
N SER A 272 2.00 -30.23 -15.95
CA SER A 272 2.13 -31.36 -16.87
C SER A 272 2.23 -32.62 -16.02
N ALA A 273 1.09 -33.25 -15.78
CA ALA A 273 1.05 -34.63 -15.33
C ALA A 273 1.68 -35.45 -16.45
N GLY A 274 2.94 -35.84 -16.27
CA GLY A 274 3.56 -36.87 -17.06
C GLY A 274 2.84 -38.20 -16.82
N ARG A 275 2.44 -38.82 -17.88
CA ARG A 275 2.07 -40.23 -17.92
C ARG A 275 3.32 -41.09 -17.93
#